data_5203a8bc10bb4cb245ad8a98b6ee6d10
#
_entry.id   5203a8bc10bb4cb245ad8a98b6ee6d10
#
_cell.length_a   1.000
_cell.length_b   1.000
_cell.length_c   1.000
_cell.angle_alpha   90.00
_cell.angle_beta   90.00
_cell.angle_gamma   90.00
#
_symmetry.space_group_name_H-M   'P 1'
#
loop_
_entity.id
_entity.type
_entity.pdbx_description
1 polymer ?
#
loop_
_entity_poly.entity_id
_entity_poly.type
_entity_poly.pdbx_seq_one_letter_code
_entity_poly.pdbx_strand_id
1 'polypeptide(L)'
;MTEQHNPIAPEQDENRLIAERRAKLNKIREEGIAFPNDFEPEHKALKLHEQFNALDKETLDPQKVPAKVAGRMMLKRVMGKASFATIQDSSGRIQIYLDKNSIGEDTYNQFKQWDIGDIIAVEGRIFKTNKGELSIHAESIRLLAKSLRPLPDKFHGIADQELRYRQRYVDLIMTEETRNTFKTRSKAINAIRSYMLNADFLEVETPMLHPIPGGAAAKPFVTHHNALDMEMYLRIAPELYLKRLVVGGFERVFEINRNFRNEGVSPRHNPEFTMMEFYAAYTNYQWLMNFTENLLRDVAIQATGSAVLSHQGRELDLSKPFDRLTIVEAITKYAPGYTEAQLADEAFLRNELKKFGVDAYDAVMSRAGIGALQLALFEETAEAKLWNPTFIIDYPVEVSPLARASDTVPGITERFELFITGREIANGFSELNDPEDQAARFLAQVEAKDAGDEEAMFYDADYIRALEYGMPPAGGCGIGIDRLVMLLTDSPSIRDVLLFPHLRKEG
;
A
#
# COMPACT_ATOMS: atom_id res chain seq x y z
N MET A 1 3.43 42.21 41.85
CA MET A 1 3.39 40.75 41.96
C MET A 1 2.85 40.25 40.65
N THR A 2 3.75 39.82 39.75
CA THR A 2 3.43 39.23 38.47
C THR A 2 3.19 37.75 38.71
N GLU A 3 1.94 37.32 38.53
CA GLU A 3 1.60 35.88 38.53
C GLU A 3 2.38 35.18 37.39
N GLN A 4 3.32 34.33 37.76
CA GLN A 4 3.97 33.42 36.85
C GLN A 4 2.93 32.37 36.43
N HIS A 5 2.44 32.47 35.20
CA HIS A 5 1.71 31.38 34.55
C HIS A 5 2.72 30.22 34.32
N ASN A 6 2.64 29.22 35.20
CA ASN A 6 3.31 27.94 34.95
C ASN A 6 2.58 27.24 33.78
N PRO A 7 3.23 26.92 32.65
CA PRO A 7 2.57 26.20 31.58
C PRO A 7 2.15 24.82 32.11
N ILE A 8 0.85 24.54 32.09
CA ILE A 8 0.28 23.23 32.42
C ILE A 8 0.84 22.22 31.40
N ALA A 9 1.29 21.07 31.85
CA ALA A 9 1.79 20.02 30.94
C ALA A 9 0.72 19.64 29.90
N PRO A 10 1.07 19.44 28.62
CA PRO A 10 0.09 19.24 27.54
C PRO A 10 -0.92 18.12 27.81
N GLU A 11 -0.54 17.06 28.49
CA GLU A 11 -1.41 15.94 28.86
C GLU A 11 -2.47 16.33 29.92
N GLN A 12 -2.15 17.22 30.86
CA GLN A 12 -3.11 17.71 31.86
C GLN A 12 -4.16 18.64 31.22
N ASP A 13 -3.75 19.42 30.23
CA ASP A 13 -4.67 20.31 29.50
C ASP A 13 -5.61 19.52 28.58
N GLU A 14 -5.12 18.47 27.91
CA GLU A 14 -5.95 17.56 27.12
C GLU A 14 -7.01 16.86 27.99
N ASN A 15 -6.63 16.32 29.13
CA ASN A 15 -7.55 15.65 30.06
C ASN A 15 -8.65 16.62 30.57
N ARG A 16 -8.33 17.88 30.80
CA ARG A 16 -9.31 18.91 31.16
C ARG A 16 -10.31 19.16 30.03
N LEU A 17 -9.83 19.32 28.79
CA LEU A 17 -10.69 19.53 27.63
C LEU A 17 -11.60 18.33 27.37
N ILE A 18 -11.11 17.12 27.56
CA ILE A 18 -11.93 15.90 27.45
C ILE A 18 -13.03 15.89 28.51
N ALA A 19 -12.71 16.24 29.75
CA ALA A 19 -13.70 16.30 30.82
C ALA A 19 -14.78 17.36 30.55
N GLU A 20 -14.40 18.55 30.07
CA GLU A 20 -15.34 19.61 29.67
C GLU A 20 -16.27 19.15 28.53
N ARG A 21 -15.72 18.48 27.52
CA ARG A 21 -16.51 17.96 26.38
C ARG A 21 -17.43 16.79 26.79
N ARG A 22 -17.02 15.97 27.77
CA ARG A 22 -17.89 14.94 28.37
C ARG A 22 -19.06 15.58 29.15
N ALA A 23 -18.82 16.64 29.88
CA ALA A 23 -19.89 17.36 30.56
C ALA A 23 -20.92 17.96 29.58
N LYS A 24 -20.44 18.54 28.45
CA LYS A 24 -21.31 18.96 27.33
C LYS A 24 -22.11 17.80 26.74
N LEU A 25 -21.50 16.66 26.52
CA LEU A 25 -22.18 15.48 26.00
C LEU A 25 -23.26 14.98 26.96
N ASN A 26 -23.00 14.95 28.27
CA ASN A 26 -23.99 14.56 29.26
C ASN A 26 -25.20 15.47 29.24
N LYS A 27 -24.99 16.78 29.14
CA LYS A 27 -26.08 17.75 28.97
C LYS A 27 -26.92 17.49 27.71
N ILE A 28 -26.27 17.18 26.58
CA ILE A 28 -26.99 16.85 25.34
C ILE A 28 -27.84 15.58 25.52
N ARG A 29 -27.35 14.56 26.27
CA ARG A 29 -28.12 13.36 26.61
C ARG A 29 -29.33 13.61 27.47
N GLU A 30 -29.25 14.58 28.36
CA GLU A 30 -30.39 15.02 29.20
C GLU A 30 -31.47 15.74 28.39
N GLU A 31 -31.04 16.44 27.30
CA GLU A 31 -31.94 17.20 26.43
C GLU A 31 -32.53 16.36 25.29
N GLY A 32 -31.95 15.19 24.98
CA GLY A 32 -32.44 14.32 23.90
C GLY A 32 -31.44 13.30 23.37
N ILE A 33 -31.56 12.96 22.08
CA ILE A 33 -30.69 11.99 21.39
C ILE A 33 -29.36 12.64 21.06
N ALA A 34 -28.30 12.22 21.74
CA ALA A 34 -26.96 12.80 21.57
C ALA A 34 -26.25 12.36 20.26
N PHE A 35 -26.60 11.20 19.71
CA PHE A 35 -26.03 10.63 18.48
C PHE A 35 -27.16 10.19 17.55
N PRO A 36 -27.86 11.15 16.89
CA PRO A 36 -28.92 10.83 15.95
C PRO A 36 -28.36 10.16 14.69
N ASN A 37 -29.13 9.21 14.12
CA ASN A 37 -28.76 8.45 12.91
C ASN A 37 -29.77 8.58 11.77
N ASP A 38 -30.61 9.60 11.82
CA ASP A 38 -31.72 9.86 10.91
C ASP A 38 -31.42 10.96 9.87
N PHE A 39 -30.15 11.35 9.70
CA PHE A 39 -29.74 12.34 8.69
C PHE A 39 -28.99 11.69 7.55
N GLU A 40 -29.48 11.88 6.34
CA GLU A 40 -28.83 11.44 5.12
C GLU A 40 -28.38 12.67 4.30
N PRO A 41 -27.08 12.90 4.10
CA PRO A 41 -26.59 13.98 3.26
C PRO A 41 -26.79 13.66 1.77
N GLU A 42 -27.25 14.63 1.01
CA GLU A 42 -27.50 14.48 -0.44
C GLU A 42 -26.34 15.02 -1.28
N HIS A 43 -25.49 15.87 -0.69
CA HIS A 43 -24.44 16.57 -1.42
C HIS A 43 -23.06 16.35 -0.78
N LYS A 44 -22.01 16.42 -1.62
CA LYS A 44 -20.62 16.36 -1.21
C LYS A 44 -19.91 17.68 -1.51
N ALA A 45 -19.03 18.12 -0.61
CA ALA A 45 -18.31 19.38 -0.71
C ALA A 45 -17.63 19.57 -2.08
N LEU A 46 -16.86 18.59 -2.54
CA LEU A 46 -16.14 18.67 -3.83
C LEU A 46 -17.11 18.84 -5.00
N LYS A 47 -18.24 18.10 -5.01
CA LYS A 47 -19.23 18.18 -6.10
C LYS A 47 -19.88 19.56 -6.15
N LEU A 48 -20.15 20.16 -5.00
CA LEU A 48 -20.67 21.52 -4.96
C LEU A 48 -19.64 22.53 -5.50
N HIS A 49 -18.38 22.38 -5.17
CA HIS A 49 -17.32 23.21 -5.75
C HIS A 49 -17.17 22.99 -7.27
N GLU A 50 -17.16 21.77 -7.76
CA GLU A 50 -17.07 21.46 -9.18
C GLU A 50 -18.22 22.10 -9.98
N GLN A 51 -19.44 22.09 -9.42
CA GLN A 51 -20.63 22.60 -10.10
C GLN A 51 -20.77 24.12 -10.05
N PHE A 52 -20.43 24.74 -8.92
CA PHE A 52 -20.82 26.13 -8.65
C PHE A 52 -19.67 27.09 -8.41
N ASN A 53 -18.43 26.60 -8.25
CA ASN A 53 -17.33 27.49 -7.92
C ASN A 53 -16.91 28.44 -9.06
N ALA A 54 -17.23 28.11 -10.29
CA ALA A 54 -16.96 28.95 -11.45
C ALA A 54 -17.97 30.10 -11.63
N LEU A 55 -19.18 29.99 -11.01
CA LEU A 55 -20.22 31.02 -11.10
C LEU A 55 -19.86 32.21 -10.22
N ASP A 56 -20.21 33.41 -10.67
CA ASP A 56 -20.15 34.62 -9.83
C ASP A 56 -21.35 34.70 -8.87
N LYS A 57 -21.29 35.65 -7.96
CA LYS A 57 -22.32 35.84 -6.93
C LYS A 57 -23.66 36.24 -7.54
N GLU A 58 -23.64 37.11 -8.52
CA GLU A 58 -24.80 37.65 -9.22
C GLU A 58 -25.57 36.58 -9.95
N THR A 59 -24.88 35.57 -10.49
CA THR A 59 -25.46 34.41 -11.19
C THR A 59 -25.91 33.33 -10.23
N LEU A 60 -25.17 33.08 -9.14
CA LEU A 60 -25.44 31.93 -8.25
C LEU A 60 -26.52 32.24 -7.21
N ASP A 61 -26.44 33.38 -6.51
CA ASP A 61 -27.32 33.68 -5.36
C ASP A 61 -28.83 33.69 -5.74
N PRO A 62 -29.25 34.22 -6.92
CA PRO A 62 -30.66 34.18 -7.31
C PRO A 62 -31.22 32.78 -7.54
N GLN A 63 -30.38 31.79 -7.86
CA GLN A 63 -30.80 30.40 -8.12
C GLN A 63 -31.29 29.69 -6.86
N LYS A 64 -30.87 30.16 -5.67
CA LYS A 64 -31.26 29.59 -4.36
C LYS A 64 -31.05 28.08 -4.29
N VAL A 65 -29.93 27.58 -4.83
CA VAL A 65 -29.62 26.15 -4.93
C VAL A 65 -29.60 25.51 -3.54
N PRO A 66 -30.44 24.50 -3.27
CA PRO A 66 -30.44 23.83 -1.97
C PRO A 66 -29.18 22.97 -1.79
N ALA A 67 -28.73 22.85 -0.56
CA ALA A 67 -27.64 21.96 -0.19
C ALA A 67 -27.95 21.27 1.15
N LYS A 68 -27.71 19.96 1.20
CA LYS A 68 -27.86 19.11 2.37
C LYS A 68 -26.58 18.31 2.55
N VAL A 69 -25.77 18.68 3.54
CA VAL A 69 -24.43 18.18 3.75
C VAL A 69 -24.20 17.74 5.20
N ALA A 70 -23.26 16.87 5.42
CA ALA A 70 -22.75 16.53 6.74
C ALA A 70 -21.22 16.41 6.72
N GLY A 71 -20.58 16.80 7.82
CA GLY A 71 -19.14 16.71 7.91
C GLY A 71 -18.60 17.07 9.28
N ARG A 72 -17.30 16.86 9.45
CA ARG A 72 -16.58 17.24 10.66
C ARG A 72 -16.26 18.72 10.63
N MET A 73 -16.60 19.44 11.71
CA MET A 73 -16.28 20.85 11.87
C MET A 73 -14.78 21.03 12.12
N MET A 74 -14.09 21.60 11.13
CA MET A 74 -12.64 21.81 11.15
C MET A 74 -12.26 23.23 11.56
N LEU A 75 -13.17 24.19 11.39
CA LEU A 75 -13.02 25.58 11.77
C LEU A 75 -14.33 26.11 12.28
N LYS A 76 -14.23 27.04 13.23
CA LYS A 76 -15.36 27.77 13.79
C LYS A 76 -14.94 29.19 14.13
N ARG A 77 -15.69 30.17 13.67
CA ARG A 77 -15.52 31.60 14.00
C ARG A 77 -16.86 32.20 14.33
N VAL A 78 -17.03 32.56 15.59
CA VAL A 78 -18.23 33.25 16.09
C VAL A 78 -18.01 34.76 16.05
N MET A 79 -18.94 35.52 15.40
CA MET A 79 -18.85 36.96 15.20
C MET A 79 -20.20 37.59 15.59
N GLY A 80 -20.52 37.58 16.88
CA GLY A 80 -21.76 38.19 17.42
C GLY A 80 -23.03 37.46 16.93
N LYS A 81 -23.78 38.05 15.96
CA LYS A 81 -25.05 37.51 15.45
C LYS A 81 -24.87 36.55 14.26
N ALA A 82 -23.66 36.46 13.72
CA ALA A 82 -23.33 35.60 12.63
C ALA A 82 -22.08 34.76 12.96
N SER A 83 -21.89 33.64 12.29
CA SER A 83 -20.76 32.77 12.48
C SER A 83 -20.38 32.11 11.14
N PHE A 84 -19.12 31.71 11.03
CA PHE A 84 -18.64 30.82 9.99
C PHE A 84 -18.11 29.53 10.62
N ALA A 85 -18.41 28.43 9.96
CA ALA A 85 -17.78 27.14 10.21
C ALA A 85 -17.26 26.57 8.89
N THR A 86 -16.25 25.71 8.96
CA THR A 86 -15.82 24.90 7.80
C THR A 86 -16.03 23.45 8.19
N ILE A 87 -16.81 22.73 7.41
CA ILE A 87 -16.97 21.29 7.56
C ILE A 87 -16.16 20.53 6.51
N GLN A 88 -15.70 19.35 6.89
CA GLN A 88 -14.96 18.42 6.04
C GLN A 88 -15.74 17.13 5.93
N ASP A 89 -16.04 16.73 4.69
CA ASP A 89 -16.56 15.41 4.36
C ASP A 89 -15.49 14.51 3.72
N SER A 90 -15.89 13.36 3.15
CA SER A 90 -14.97 12.43 2.47
C SER A 90 -14.35 13.00 1.19
N SER A 91 -14.93 14.04 0.61
CA SER A 91 -14.53 14.63 -0.67
C SER A 91 -13.70 15.90 -0.51
N GLY A 92 -13.96 16.70 0.53
CA GLY A 92 -13.30 17.99 0.71
C GLY A 92 -13.90 18.83 1.82
N ARG A 93 -13.71 20.14 1.74
CA ARG A 93 -14.20 21.12 2.72
C ARG A 93 -15.14 22.10 2.07
N ILE A 94 -16.14 22.56 2.85
CA ILE A 94 -17.04 23.64 2.45
C ILE A 94 -17.32 24.57 3.62
N GLN A 95 -17.43 25.86 3.33
CA GLN A 95 -17.75 26.87 4.34
C GLN A 95 -19.24 26.91 4.59
N ILE A 96 -19.61 27.05 5.85
CA ILE A 96 -20.99 27.23 6.31
C ILE A 96 -21.10 28.61 6.93
N TYR A 97 -22.07 29.39 6.49
CA TYR A 97 -22.47 30.63 7.11
C TYR A 97 -23.74 30.42 7.93
N LEU A 98 -23.72 30.89 9.17
CA LEU A 98 -24.82 30.75 10.11
C LEU A 98 -25.17 32.14 10.67
N ASP A 99 -26.42 32.48 10.68
CA ASP A 99 -26.95 33.66 11.39
C ASP A 99 -28.16 33.33 12.28
N LYS A 100 -28.32 34.10 13.33
CA LYS A 100 -29.35 33.90 14.34
C LYS A 100 -30.78 33.95 13.77
N ASN A 101 -30.99 34.73 12.70
CA ASN A 101 -32.32 34.88 12.11
C ASN A 101 -32.74 33.68 11.29
N SER A 102 -31.79 33.03 10.60
CA SER A 102 -32.04 31.88 9.70
C SER A 102 -32.22 30.58 10.49
N ILE A 103 -31.41 30.33 11.53
CA ILE A 103 -31.46 29.04 12.26
C ILE A 103 -32.16 29.11 13.62
N GLY A 104 -32.59 30.28 14.04
CA GLY A 104 -33.18 30.52 15.33
C GLY A 104 -32.18 30.78 16.47
N GLU A 105 -32.61 31.47 17.51
CA GLU A 105 -31.75 31.87 18.62
C GLU A 105 -31.23 30.69 19.43
N ASP A 106 -32.08 29.73 19.74
CA ASP A 106 -31.75 28.57 20.57
C ASP A 106 -30.73 27.66 19.84
N THR A 107 -30.96 27.35 18.58
CA THR A 107 -30.03 26.56 17.75
C THR A 107 -28.69 27.29 17.61
N TYR A 108 -28.70 28.60 17.41
CA TYR A 108 -27.47 29.40 17.33
C TYR A 108 -26.69 29.40 18.66
N ASN A 109 -27.38 29.42 19.80
CA ASN A 109 -26.76 29.34 21.13
C ASN A 109 -26.20 27.92 21.37
N GLN A 110 -26.88 26.86 20.95
CA GLN A 110 -26.34 25.50 20.99
C GLN A 110 -25.07 25.37 20.11
N PHE A 111 -25.08 25.89 18.90
CA PHE A 111 -23.92 25.91 18.02
C PHE A 111 -22.70 26.56 18.66
N LYS A 112 -22.86 27.62 19.41
CA LYS A 112 -21.75 28.27 20.13
C LYS A 112 -21.06 27.35 21.14
N GLN A 113 -21.77 26.34 21.66
CA GLN A 113 -21.24 25.38 22.64
C GLN A 113 -20.55 24.18 21.98
N TRP A 114 -20.80 23.96 20.68
CA TRP A 114 -20.15 22.86 19.94
C TRP A 114 -18.66 23.13 19.78
N ASP A 115 -17.87 22.05 19.60
CA ASP A 115 -16.43 22.15 19.56
C ASP A 115 -15.90 21.76 18.17
N ILE A 116 -14.70 22.24 17.82
CA ILE A 116 -13.96 21.77 16.65
C ILE A 116 -13.75 20.27 16.81
N GLY A 117 -14.01 19.53 15.72
CA GLY A 117 -14.01 18.08 15.70
C GLY A 117 -15.41 17.45 15.75
N ASP A 118 -16.44 18.18 16.20
CA ASP A 118 -17.82 17.69 16.17
C ASP A 118 -18.28 17.42 14.74
N ILE A 119 -19.13 16.42 14.55
CA ILE A 119 -19.77 16.13 13.26
C ILE A 119 -21.14 16.74 13.24
N ILE A 120 -21.42 17.54 12.23
CA ILE A 120 -22.66 18.32 12.10
C ILE A 120 -23.35 18.09 10.77
N ALA A 121 -24.67 18.16 10.77
CA ALA A 121 -25.54 18.23 9.60
C ALA A 121 -25.93 19.68 9.33
N VAL A 122 -26.02 20.04 8.04
CA VAL A 122 -26.40 21.37 7.60
C VAL A 122 -27.34 21.26 6.40
N GLU A 123 -28.48 21.91 6.46
CA GLU A 123 -29.35 22.15 5.32
C GLU A 123 -29.43 23.66 5.09
N GLY A 124 -29.41 24.08 3.84
CA GLY A 124 -29.45 25.50 3.49
C GLY A 124 -29.30 25.74 2.02
N ARG A 125 -28.82 26.91 1.64
CA ARG A 125 -28.65 27.31 0.23
C ARG A 125 -27.21 27.72 -0.06
N ILE A 126 -26.75 27.34 -1.24
CA ILE A 126 -25.45 27.73 -1.74
C ILE A 126 -25.45 29.21 -2.09
N PHE A 127 -24.39 29.90 -1.74
CA PHE A 127 -24.17 31.30 -2.10
C PHE A 127 -22.66 31.61 -2.15
N LYS A 128 -22.31 32.76 -2.70
CA LYS A 128 -20.96 33.28 -2.63
C LYS A 128 -20.81 34.43 -1.66
N THR A 129 -19.82 34.38 -0.80
CA THR A 129 -19.46 35.51 0.05
C THR A 129 -18.96 36.68 -0.80
N ASN A 130 -18.87 37.88 -0.19
CA ASN A 130 -18.32 39.07 -0.87
C ASN A 130 -16.86 38.90 -1.29
N LYS A 131 -16.15 37.90 -0.73
CA LYS A 131 -14.78 37.54 -1.12
C LYS A 131 -14.71 36.41 -2.17
N GLY A 132 -15.88 35.98 -2.70
CA GLY A 132 -15.96 34.92 -3.70
C GLY A 132 -15.92 33.50 -3.16
N GLU A 133 -15.92 33.28 -1.84
CA GLU A 133 -15.89 31.93 -1.25
C GLU A 133 -17.27 31.25 -1.40
N LEU A 134 -17.28 30.04 -1.99
CA LEU A 134 -18.47 29.22 -2.09
C LEU A 134 -18.87 28.71 -0.70
N SER A 135 -20.08 29.00 -0.29
CA SER A 135 -20.55 28.75 1.08
C SER A 135 -22.00 28.26 1.09
N ILE A 136 -22.41 27.63 2.18
CA ILE A 136 -23.81 27.27 2.43
C ILE A 136 -24.34 28.22 3.50
N HIS A 137 -25.38 28.97 3.18
CA HIS A 137 -26.17 29.72 4.15
C HIS A 137 -27.12 28.74 4.84
N ALA A 138 -26.84 28.40 6.08
CA ALA A 138 -27.59 27.40 6.83
C ALA A 138 -29.02 27.92 7.16
N GLU A 139 -30.00 27.09 6.85
CA GLU A 139 -31.40 27.24 7.27
C GLU A 139 -31.74 26.28 8.42
N SER A 140 -30.98 25.17 8.52
CA SER A 140 -31.02 24.18 9.60
C SER A 140 -29.62 23.65 9.88
N ILE A 141 -29.34 23.41 11.15
CA ILE A 141 -28.06 22.79 11.60
C ILE A 141 -28.32 21.89 12.79
N ARG A 142 -27.65 20.72 12.81
CA ARG A 142 -27.81 19.76 13.89
C ARG A 142 -26.48 19.06 14.22
N LEU A 143 -26.23 18.82 15.50
CA LEU A 143 -25.13 17.98 15.95
C LEU A 143 -25.47 16.51 15.67
N LEU A 144 -24.58 15.81 14.98
CA LEU A 144 -24.70 14.36 14.72
C LEU A 144 -23.80 13.53 15.63
N ALA A 145 -22.61 14.04 15.95
CA ALA A 145 -21.69 13.35 16.86
C ALA A 145 -20.79 14.36 17.59
N LYS A 146 -20.70 14.21 18.91
CA LYS A 146 -19.82 14.99 19.75
C LYS A 146 -18.41 14.39 19.74
N SER A 147 -17.41 15.21 19.39
CA SER A 147 -16.00 14.88 19.52
C SER A 147 -15.54 15.13 20.96
N LEU A 148 -15.08 14.09 21.64
CA LEU A 148 -14.60 14.21 23.02
C LEU A 148 -13.12 14.60 23.10
N ARG A 149 -12.28 14.12 22.16
CA ARG A 149 -10.88 14.51 22.12
C ARG A 149 -10.68 15.73 21.22
N PRO A 150 -9.86 16.71 21.63
CA PRO A 150 -9.48 17.80 20.75
C PRO A 150 -8.70 17.26 19.55
N LEU A 151 -8.87 17.90 18.40
CA LEU A 151 -7.99 17.62 17.26
C LEU A 151 -6.62 18.26 17.52
N PRO A 152 -5.52 17.68 17.00
CA PRO A 152 -4.20 18.29 17.03
C PRO A 152 -4.22 19.73 16.49
N ASP A 153 -3.27 20.56 16.95
CA ASP A 153 -3.17 21.93 16.49
C ASP A 153 -2.99 21.98 14.96
N LYS A 154 -3.75 22.88 14.34
CA LYS A 154 -3.80 23.04 12.89
C LYS A 154 -2.46 23.44 12.28
N PHE A 155 -1.62 24.15 13.04
CA PHE A 155 -0.32 24.65 12.56
C PHE A 155 0.83 23.66 12.69
N HIS A 156 0.71 22.68 13.57
CA HIS A 156 1.75 21.70 13.83
C HIS A 156 1.34 20.29 13.36
N GLY A 157 0.05 20.05 13.07
CA GLY A 157 -0.46 18.73 12.68
C GLY A 157 -0.11 17.66 13.70
N ILE A 158 0.01 16.41 13.24
CA ILE A 158 0.72 15.36 13.98
C ILE A 158 2.16 15.40 13.49
N ALA A 159 3.04 16.12 14.21
CA ALA A 159 4.45 16.27 13.86
C ALA A 159 5.23 14.93 13.99
N ASP A 160 4.82 14.09 14.92
CA ASP A 160 5.39 12.76 15.13
C ASP A 160 4.85 11.77 14.09
N GLN A 161 5.74 11.26 13.26
CA GLN A 161 5.40 10.30 12.22
C GLN A 161 4.93 8.95 12.79
N GLU A 162 5.47 8.50 13.91
CA GLU A 162 5.02 7.27 14.56
C GLU A 162 3.59 7.41 15.08
N LEU A 163 3.27 8.54 15.68
CA LEU A 163 1.91 8.83 16.13
C LEU A 163 0.90 8.87 14.97
N ARG A 164 1.30 9.36 13.77
CA ARG A 164 0.49 9.30 12.54
C ARG A 164 0.15 7.86 12.15
N TYR A 165 1.06 6.94 12.29
CA TYR A 165 0.83 5.52 12.00
C TYR A 165 -0.06 4.87 13.05
N ARG A 166 0.14 5.16 14.34
CA ARG A 166 -0.65 4.61 15.46
C ARG A 166 -2.07 5.15 15.49
N GLN A 167 -2.22 6.46 15.29
CA GLN A 167 -3.51 7.14 15.23
C GLN A 167 -3.90 7.53 13.81
N ARG A 168 -3.86 6.57 12.89
CA ARG A 168 -4.17 6.79 11.47
C ARG A 168 -5.52 7.47 11.25
N TYR A 169 -6.49 7.20 12.09
CA TYR A 169 -7.79 7.88 12.05
C TYR A 169 -7.69 9.39 12.31
N VAL A 170 -6.76 9.84 13.13
CA VAL A 170 -6.50 11.28 13.34
C VAL A 170 -5.71 11.85 12.14
N ASP A 171 -4.69 11.16 11.67
CA ASP A 171 -3.94 11.53 10.47
C ASP A 171 -4.86 11.69 9.25
N LEU A 172 -5.80 10.77 9.03
CA LEU A 172 -6.81 10.88 7.97
C LEU A 172 -7.76 12.08 8.15
N ILE A 173 -8.04 12.51 9.36
CA ILE A 173 -8.82 13.74 9.61
C ILE A 173 -8.00 14.98 9.24
N MET A 174 -6.73 15.03 9.62
CA MET A 174 -5.91 16.23 9.55
C MET A 174 -5.19 16.41 8.22
N THR A 175 -4.71 15.32 7.60
CA THR A 175 -3.77 15.32 6.47
C THR A 175 -4.45 14.91 5.18
N GLU A 176 -4.49 15.82 4.20
CA GLU A 176 -5.10 15.55 2.90
C GLU A 176 -4.24 14.61 2.06
N GLU A 177 -2.94 14.77 2.12
CA GLU A 177 -1.96 13.91 1.43
C GLU A 177 -2.16 12.45 1.81
N THR A 178 -2.33 12.14 3.11
CA THR A 178 -2.61 10.77 3.57
C THR A 178 -3.90 10.22 2.97
N ARG A 179 -4.97 11.02 2.93
CA ARG A 179 -6.22 10.60 2.28
C ARG A 179 -6.02 10.32 0.78
N ASN A 180 -5.25 11.17 0.10
CA ASN A 180 -4.97 11.01 -1.33
C ASN A 180 -4.13 9.76 -1.61
N THR A 181 -3.15 9.43 -0.78
CA THR A 181 -2.38 8.18 -0.84
C THR A 181 -3.31 6.96 -0.85
N PHE A 182 -4.25 6.88 0.09
CA PHE A 182 -5.17 5.73 0.14
C PHE A 182 -6.23 5.74 -0.96
N LYS A 183 -6.67 6.91 -1.44
CA LYS A 183 -7.51 7.00 -2.64
C LYS A 183 -6.76 6.50 -3.89
N THR A 184 -5.49 6.89 -4.04
CA THR A 184 -4.64 6.43 -5.14
C THR A 184 -4.40 4.92 -5.05
N ARG A 185 -4.14 4.39 -3.84
CA ARG A 185 -4.05 2.94 -3.63
C ARG A 185 -5.32 2.20 -4.13
N SER A 186 -6.50 2.68 -3.76
CA SER A 186 -7.75 2.06 -4.20
C SER A 186 -7.93 2.15 -5.72
N LYS A 187 -7.57 3.28 -6.33
CA LYS A 187 -7.61 3.44 -7.80
C LYS A 187 -6.64 2.48 -8.49
N ALA A 188 -5.41 2.35 -7.98
CA ALA A 188 -4.41 1.44 -8.54
C ALA A 188 -4.88 -0.02 -8.50
N ILE A 189 -5.43 -0.49 -7.37
CA ILE A 189 -5.97 -1.85 -7.25
C ILE A 189 -7.14 -2.06 -8.21
N ASN A 190 -8.04 -1.09 -8.35
CA ASN A 190 -9.15 -1.18 -9.30
C ASN A 190 -8.67 -1.19 -10.76
N ALA A 191 -7.64 -0.40 -11.10
CA ALA A 191 -7.03 -0.40 -12.43
C ALA A 191 -6.39 -1.77 -12.75
N ILE A 192 -5.65 -2.36 -11.79
CA ILE A 192 -5.09 -3.70 -11.92
C ILE A 192 -6.20 -4.72 -12.21
N ARG A 193 -7.26 -4.75 -11.39
CA ARG A 193 -8.38 -5.69 -11.62
C ARG A 193 -9.01 -5.52 -13.00
N SER A 194 -9.26 -4.29 -13.39
CA SER A 194 -9.83 -4.00 -14.72
C SER A 194 -8.93 -4.47 -15.85
N TYR A 195 -7.62 -4.23 -15.72
CA TYR A 195 -6.65 -4.68 -16.71
C TYR A 195 -6.61 -6.21 -16.82
N MET A 196 -6.54 -6.91 -15.67
CA MET A 196 -6.52 -8.38 -15.62
C MET A 196 -7.79 -9.01 -16.20
N LEU A 197 -8.97 -8.50 -15.80
CA LEU A 197 -10.25 -8.98 -16.32
C LEU A 197 -10.40 -8.75 -17.83
N ASN A 198 -9.93 -7.60 -18.34
CA ASN A 198 -9.93 -7.31 -19.79
C ASN A 198 -8.94 -8.18 -20.57
N ALA A 199 -7.96 -8.79 -19.89
CA ALA A 199 -7.02 -9.76 -20.46
C ALA A 199 -7.44 -11.22 -20.22
N ASP A 200 -8.73 -11.46 -19.91
CA ASP A 200 -9.36 -12.75 -19.69
C ASP A 200 -8.79 -13.56 -18.51
N PHE A 201 -8.27 -12.88 -17.49
CA PHE A 201 -7.88 -13.52 -16.23
C PHE A 201 -9.08 -13.68 -15.28
N LEU A 202 -9.16 -14.82 -14.61
CA LEU A 202 -10.10 -15.12 -13.54
C LEU A 202 -9.49 -14.69 -12.20
N GLU A 203 -10.16 -13.80 -11.45
CA GLU A 203 -9.78 -13.52 -10.06
C GLU A 203 -10.24 -14.68 -9.17
N VAL A 204 -9.32 -15.22 -8.38
CA VAL A 204 -9.57 -16.36 -7.49
C VAL A 204 -9.09 -16.05 -6.07
N GLU A 205 -9.56 -16.85 -5.12
CA GLU A 205 -9.07 -16.84 -3.74
C GLU A 205 -8.55 -18.24 -3.40
N THR A 206 -7.34 -18.31 -2.88
CA THR A 206 -6.71 -19.54 -2.38
C THR A 206 -6.50 -19.47 -0.87
N PRO A 207 -6.24 -20.58 -0.17
CA PRO A 207 -6.10 -20.57 1.28
C PRO A 207 -5.01 -19.63 1.79
N MET A 208 -5.28 -18.90 2.87
CA MET A 208 -4.26 -18.16 3.63
C MET A 208 -3.59 -19.01 4.70
N LEU A 209 -4.26 -20.07 5.17
CA LEU A 209 -3.70 -21.06 6.10
C LEU A 209 -3.25 -22.28 5.30
N HIS A 210 -1.96 -22.54 5.33
CA HIS A 210 -1.33 -23.64 4.61
C HIS A 210 -0.88 -24.75 5.57
N PRO A 211 -1.09 -26.02 5.25
CA PRO A 211 -0.49 -27.12 5.99
C PRO A 211 1.02 -27.22 5.72
N ILE A 212 1.47 -26.79 4.53
CA ILE A 212 2.88 -26.76 4.12
C ILE A 212 3.13 -25.39 3.51
N PRO A 213 4.04 -24.56 4.05
CA PRO A 213 4.38 -23.28 3.45
C PRO A 213 5.27 -23.49 2.22
N GLY A 214 5.06 -22.69 1.18
CA GLY A 214 5.85 -22.76 -0.05
C GLY A 214 5.54 -21.62 -1.02
N GLY A 215 6.21 -21.59 -2.16
CA GLY A 215 6.04 -20.56 -3.19
C GLY A 215 6.97 -19.35 -3.04
N ALA A 216 7.76 -19.28 -1.97
CA ALA A 216 8.78 -18.25 -1.78
C ALA A 216 9.84 -18.75 -0.79
N ALA A 217 11.02 -18.12 -0.77
CA ALA A 217 11.99 -18.27 0.29
C ALA A 217 11.68 -17.22 1.37
N ALA A 218 11.11 -17.64 2.50
CA ALA A 218 10.75 -16.77 3.61
C ALA A 218 10.39 -17.58 4.87
N LYS A 219 10.59 -16.99 6.05
CA LYS A 219 10.19 -17.59 7.30
C LYS A 219 8.68 -17.42 7.55
N PRO A 220 7.89 -18.50 7.74
CA PRO A 220 6.46 -18.40 7.95
C PRO A 220 6.09 -18.06 9.40
N PHE A 221 4.89 -17.48 9.59
CA PHE A 221 4.21 -17.49 10.89
C PHE A 221 3.54 -18.84 11.10
N VAL A 222 3.66 -19.38 12.30
CA VAL A 222 3.10 -20.67 12.70
C VAL A 222 1.87 -20.45 13.58
N THR A 223 0.84 -21.27 13.38
CA THR A 223 -0.36 -21.30 14.21
C THR A 223 -0.83 -22.75 14.41
N HIS A 224 -1.85 -22.98 15.23
CA HIS A 224 -2.39 -24.31 15.51
C HIS A 224 -3.90 -24.34 15.25
N HIS A 225 -4.34 -25.33 14.47
CA HIS A 225 -5.76 -25.57 14.22
C HIS A 225 -6.34 -26.51 15.30
N ASN A 226 -7.00 -25.96 16.29
CA ASN A 226 -7.45 -26.72 17.47
C ASN A 226 -8.37 -27.92 17.15
N ALA A 227 -9.31 -27.77 16.22
CA ALA A 227 -10.26 -28.83 15.90
C ALA A 227 -9.65 -30.00 15.11
N LEU A 228 -8.60 -29.75 14.36
CA LEU A 228 -7.87 -30.77 13.58
C LEU A 228 -6.59 -31.23 14.28
N ASP A 229 -6.24 -30.61 15.40
CA ASP A 229 -4.99 -30.84 16.15
C ASP A 229 -3.76 -30.88 15.25
N MET A 230 -3.61 -29.84 14.42
CA MET A 230 -2.51 -29.74 13.45
C MET A 230 -1.89 -28.36 13.40
N GLU A 231 -0.59 -28.33 13.17
CA GLU A 231 0.15 -27.12 12.88
C GLU A 231 -0.21 -26.59 11.50
N MET A 232 -0.38 -25.28 11.41
CA MET A 232 -0.70 -24.56 10.18
C MET A 232 0.23 -23.34 10.07
N TYR A 233 0.37 -22.85 8.86
CA TYR A 233 1.23 -21.69 8.54
C TYR A 233 0.40 -20.61 7.85
N LEU A 234 0.62 -19.35 8.22
CA LEU A 234 0.16 -18.24 7.38
C LEU A 234 1.00 -18.25 6.09
N ARG A 235 0.33 -18.18 4.94
CA ARG A 235 0.98 -18.32 3.63
C ARG A 235 2.05 -17.27 3.41
N ILE A 236 3.17 -17.67 2.86
CA ILE A 236 4.24 -16.78 2.39
C ILE A 236 4.05 -16.35 0.93
N ALA A 237 3.32 -17.17 0.14
CA ALA A 237 2.91 -16.92 -1.25
C ALA A 237 1.73 -17.83 -1.62
N PRO A 238 0.82 -17.45 -2.56
CA PRO A 238 -0.25 -18.31 -3.07
C PRO A 238 0.21 -19.21 -4.23
N GLU A 239 1.44 -19.12 -4.70
CA GLU A 239 2.01 -19.70 -5.92
C GLU A 239 1.61 -21.15 -6.15
N LEU A 240 1.90 -22.05 -5.19
CA LEU A 240 1.66 -23.49 -5.41
C LEU A 240 0.17 -23.85 -5.53
N TYR A 241 -0.72 -23.05 -4.91
CA TYR A 241 -2.16 -23.20 -5.08
C TYR A 241 -2.66 -22.66 -6.41
N LEU A 242 -2.14 -21.53 -6.87
CA LEU A 242 -2.50 -20.96 -8.17
C LEU A 242 -2.03 -21.87 -9.33
N LYS A 243 -0.85 -22.46 -9.22
CA LYS A 243 -0.37 -23.46 -10.19
C LYS A 243 -1.24 -24.72 -10.22
N ARG A 244 -1.77 -25.20 -9.10
CA ARG A 244 -2.76 -26.27 -9.06
C ARG A 244 -4.04 -25.92 -9.84
N LEU A 245 -4.45 -24.66 -9.86
CA LEU A 245 -5.58 -24.20 -10.67
C LEU A 245 -5.25 -24.21 -12.16
N VAL A 246 -4.01 -23.90 -12.55
CA VAL A 246 -3.54 -24.03 -13.93
C VAL A 246 -3.53 -25.50 -14.36
N VAL A 247 -3.06 -26.43 -13.52
CA VAL A 247 -3.19 -27.88 -13.74
C VAL A 247 -4.66 -28.28 -13.91
N GLY A 248 -5.56 -27.68 -13.13
CA GLY A 248 -7.01 -27.90 -13.19
C GLY A 248 -7.70 -27.35 -14.42
N GLY A 249 -6.97 -26.63 -15.31
CA GLY A 249 -7.49 -26.11 -16.58
C GLY A 249 -7.92 -24.65 -16.56
N PHE A 250 -7.65 -23.90 -15.50
CA PHE A 250 -7.81 -22.43 -15.52
C PHE A 250 -6.58 -21.80 -16.18
N GLU A 251 -6.70 -21.46 -17.46
CA GLU A 251 -5.56 -21.00 -18.27
C GLU A 251 -4.99 -19.65 -17.81
N ARG A 252 -5.82 -18.77 -17.20
CA ARG A 252 -5.41 -17.45 -16.71
C ARG A 252 -6.06 -17.17 -15.37
N VAL A 253 -5.26 -17.10 -14.33
CA VAL A 253 -5.73 -16.83 -12.96
C VAL A 253 -4.90 -15.74 -12.32
N PHE A 254 -5.51 -14.96 -11.44
CA PHE A 254 -4.81 -14.03 -10.56
C PHE A 254 -5.47 -13.93 -9.20
N GLU A 255 -4.69 -13.55 -8.21
CA GLU A 255 -5.14 -13.27 -6.86
C GLU A 255 -4.48 -12.00 -6.35
N ILE A 256 -5.26 -11.06 -5.79
CA ILE A 256 -4.77 -9.89 -5.05
C ILE A 256 -5.10 -10.11 -3.60
N ASN A 257 -4.12 -10.43 -2.76
CA ASN A 257 -4.36 -10.76 -1.37
C ASN A 257 -3.11 -10.57 -0.49
N ARG A 258 -3.26 -10.91 0.79
CA ARG A 258 -2.21 -10.82 1.81
C ARG A 258 -1.29 -12.03 1.79
N ASN A 259 0.00 -11.74 1.94
CA ASN A 259 1.03 -12.70 2.29
C ASN A 259 1.69 -12.29 3.61
N PHE A 260 2.29 -13.25 4.30
CA PHE A 260 2.84 -13.09 5.63
C PHE A 260 4.26 -13.65 5.67
N ARG A 261 5.23 -12.82 6.12
CA ARG A 261 6.62 -13.24 6.28
C ARG A 261 7.10 -12.81 7.66
N ASN A 262 7.55 -13.78 8.45
CA ASN A 262 8.00 -13.58 9.83
C ASN A 262 9.44 -13.07 9.87
N GLU A 263 9.65 -11.91 9.29
CA GLU A 263 10.92 -11.26 9.12
C GLU A 263 10.97 -9.90 9.83
N GLY A 264 12.09 -9.19 9.71
CA GLY A 264 12.26 -7.87 10.32
C GLY A 264 11.34 -6.79 9.73
N VAL A 265 10.98 -5.80 10.55
CA VAL A 265 10.21 -4.63 10.13
C VAL A 265 11.16 -3.52 9.71
N SER A 266 11.00 -2.98 8.49
CA SER A 266 11.81 -1.89 7.95
C SER A 266 10.95 -0.88 7.18
N PRO A 267 11.51 0.24 6.70
CA PRO A 267 10.78 1.11 5.78
C PRO A 267 10.33 0.42 4.48
N ARG A 268 10.91 -0.72 4.13
CA ARG A 268 10.61 -1.49 2.90
C ARG A 268 9.82 -2.77 3.16
N HIS A 269 9.75 -3.26 4.42
CA HIS A 269 9.17 -4.54 4.78
C HIS A 269 8.17 -4.41 5.94
N ASN A 270 7.01 -5.01 5.75
CA ASN A 270 5.99 -5.21 6.78
C ASN A 270 5.66 -6.71 6.83
N PRO A 271 5.49 -7.32 8.01
CA PRO A 271 5.27 -8.77 8.11
C PRO A 271 4.02 -9.27 7.37
N GLU A 272 3.07 -8.38 7.16
CA GLU A 272 1.85 -8.59 6.40
C GLU A 272 1.82 -7.56 5.27
N PHE A 273 1.69 -8.00 4.01
CA PHE A 273 1.73 -7.13 2.85
C PHE A 273 0.81 -7.65 1.74
N THR A 274 0.47 -6.79 0.79
CA THR A 274 -0.40 -7.13 -0.34
C THR A 274 0.44 -7.39 -1.58
N MET A 275 0.20 -8.54 -2.21
CA MET A 275 0.73 -8.88 -3.53
C MET A 275 -0.41 -9.20 -4.50
N MET A 276 -0.15 -9.04 -5.79
CA MET A 276 -0.86 -9.75 -6.84
C MET A 276 0.06 -10.84 -7.38
N GLU A 277 -0.45 -12.06 -7.49
CA GLU A 277 0.17 -13.10 -8.30
C GLU A 277 -0.77 -13.52 -9.42
N PHE A 278 -0.22 -13.77 -10.60
CA PHE A 278 -0.97 -14.21 -11.76
C PHE A 278 -0.20 -15.25 -12.57
N TYR A 279 -0.94 -16.15 -13.17
CA TYR A 279 -0.40 -17.26 -13.97
C TYR A 279 -1.17 -17.36 -15.28
N ALA A 280 -0.44 -17.56 -16.39
CA ALA A 280 -1.02 -17.68 -17.71
C ALA A 280 -0.42 -18.89 -18.44
N ALA A 281 -1.27 -19.85 -18.79
CA ALA A 281 -0.89 -20.99 -19.61
C ALA A 281 -0.47 -20.56 -21.03
N TYR A 282 0.44 -21.31 -21.62
CA TYR A 282 0.97 -21.10 -22.97
C TYR A 282 1.71 -19.76 -23.15
N THR A 283 2.29 -19.24 -22.05
CA THR A 283 3.14 -18.05 -22.05
C THR A 283 4.51 -18.36 -21.44
N ASN A 284 5.43 -17.42 -21.55
CA ASN A 284 6.79 -17.51 -21.02
C ASN A 284 7.20 -16.19 -20.36
N TYR A 285 8.41 -16.13 -19.79
CA TYR A 285 8.93 -14.95 -19.09
C TYR A 285 9.03 -13.69 -19.98
N GLN A 286 9.26 -13.85 -21.28
CA GLN A 286 9.32 -12.71 -22.21
C GLN A 286 7.93 -12.08 -22.41
N TRP A 287 6.88 -12.92 -22.52
CA TRP A 287 5.51 -12.47 -22.55
C TRP A 287 5.14 -11.76 -21.24
N LEU A 288 5.54 -12.32 -20.09
CA LEU A 288 5.29 -11.74 -18.77
C LEU A 288 5.92 -10.36 -18.62
N MET A 289 7.18 -10.17 -19.06
CA MET A 289 7.84 -8.84 -19.04
C MET A 289 7.04 -7.82 -19.83
N ASN A 290 6.61 -8.14 -21.05
CA ASN A 290 5.80 -7.24 -21.87
C ASN A 290 4.44 -6.95 -21.24
N PHE A 291 3.80 -7.97 -20.68
CA PHE A 291 2.50 -7.84 -20.01
C PHE A 291 2.62 -6.95 -18.77
N THR A 292 3.61 -7.20 -17.92
CA THR A 292 3.87 -6.42 -16.68
C THR A 292 4.22 -4.97 -16.99
N GLU A 293 5.05 -4.70 -17.99
CA GLU A 293 5.35 -3.34 -18.44
C GLU A 293 4.10 -2.56 -18.85
N ASN A 294 3.23 -3.18 -19.66
CA ASN A 294 1.98 -2.56 -20.11
C ASN A 294 0.99 -2.37 -18.96
N LEU A 295 0.85 -3.36 -18.06
CA LEU A 295 0.02 -3.28 -16.87
C LEU A 295 0.45 -2.12 -15.98
N LEU A 296 1.73 -2.00 -15.64
CA LEU A 296 2.22 -0.93 -14.75
C LEU A 296 2.04 0.46 -15.36
N ARG A 297 2.23 0.59 -16.69
CA ARG A 297 1.98 1.82 -17.43
C ARG A 297 0.50 2.22 -17.38
N ASP A 298 -0.41 1.30 -17.63
CA ASP A 298 -1.86 1.55 -17.57
C ASP A 298 -2.29 1.93 -16.15
N VAL A 299 -1.84 1.18 -15.14
CA VAL A 299 -2.14 1.45 -13.72
C VAL A 299 -1.66 2.84 -13.30
N ALA A 300 -0.46 3.26 -13.72
CA ALA A 300 0.04 4.61 -13.43
C ALA A 300 -0.88 5.68 -14.02
N ILE A 301 -1.28 5.53 -15.29
CA ILE A 301 -2.20 6.46 -15.96
C ILE A 301 -3.56 6.49 -15.25
N GLN A 302 -4.15 5.35 -14.95
CA GLN A 302 -5.48 5.26 -14.33
C GLN A 302 -5.49 5.79 -12.89
N ALA A 303 -4.43 5.55 -12.13
CA ALA A 303 -4.36 5.94 -10.71
C ALA A 303 -3.96 7.40 -10.51
N THR A 304 -3.05 7.94 -11.35
CA THR A 304 -2.42 9.27 -11.15
C THR A 304 -2.72 10.26 -12.28
N GLY A 305 -3.20 9.78 -13.43
CA GLY A 305 -3.43 10.58 -14.63
C GLY A 305 -2.23 10.66 -15.59
N SER A 306 -1.08 10.03 -15.27
CA SER A 306 0.13 10.09 -16.08
C SER A 306 0.99 8.83 -15.94
N ALA A 307 1.70 8.45 -17.01
CA ALA A 307 2.78 7.46 -16.95
C ALA A 307 4.13 8.09 -16.56
N VAL A 308 4.23 9.42 -16.54
CA VAL A 308 5.41 10.16 -16.07
C VAL A 308 5.11 10.65 -14.67
N LEU A 309 5.88 10.17 -13.69
CA LEU A 309 5.71 10.40 -12.27
C LEU A 309 6.85 11.29 -11.74
N SER A 310 6.60 12.01 -10.65
CA SER A 310 7.66 12.59 -9.82
C SER A 310 7.88 11.67 -8.62
N HIS A 311 9.09 11.17 -8.44
CA HIS A 311 9.46 10.33 -7.31
C HIS A 311 10.76 10.85 -6.68
N GLN A 312 10.71 11.18 -5.39
CA GLN A 312 11.84 11.77 -4.63
C GLN A 312 12.48 12.97 -5.35
N GLY A 313 11.63 13.84 -5.95
CA GLY A 313 12.06 15.04 -6.67
C GLY A 313 12.72 14.77 -8.04
N ARG A 314 12.69 13.53 -8.54
CA ARG A 314 13.21 13.15 -9.86
C ARG A 314 12.07 12.63 -10.74
N GLU A 315 12.22 12.84 -12.05
CA GLU A 315 11.29 12.25 -13.03
C GLU A 315 11.50 10.74 -13.12
N LEU A 316 10.37 10.01 -13.17
CA LEU A 316 10.29 8.59 -13.47
C LEU A 316 9.30 8.39 -14.61
N ASP A 317 9.78 7.94 -15.74
CA ASP A 317 9.01 7.79 -16.97
C ASP A 317 8.72 6.31 -17.29
N LEU A 318 7.49 5.88 -16.98
CA LEU A 318 6.99 4.53 -17.26
C LEU A 318 6.44 4.40 -18.70
N SER A 319 6.42 5.49 -19.49
CA SER A 319 5.96 5.45 -20.89
C SER A 319 6.98 4.85 -21.84
N LYS A 320 8.26 4.89 -21.47
CA LYS A 320 9.38 4.33 -22.23
C LYS A 320 9.46 2.81 -22.06
N PRO A 321 10.06 2.12 -23.04
CA PRO A 321 10.39 0.69 -22.87
C PRO A 321 11.30 0.48 -21.66
N PHE A 322 11.04 -0.60 -20.91
CA PHE A 322 11.86 -0.94 -19.75
C PHE A 322 13.16 -1.62 -20.20
N ASP A 323 14.28 -1.28 -19.56
CA ASP A 323 15.56 -1.92 -19.82
C ASP A 323 15.51 -3.42 -19.44
N ARG A 324 16.30 -4.23 -20.15
CA ARG A 324 16.50 -5.67 -19.86
C ARG A 324 17.98 -5.95 -19.80
N LEU A 325 18.45 -6.40 -18.66
CA LEU A 325 19.86 -6.64 -18.38
C LEU A 325 20.03 -7.96 -17.63
N THR A 326 21.07 -8.71 -17.95
CA THR A 326 21.52 -9.79 -17.08
C THR A 326 22.17 -9.23 -15.81
N ILE A 327 22.34 -10.07 -14.78
CA ILE A 327 23.04 -9.68 -13.54
C ILE A 327 24.43 -9.12 -13.86
N VAL A 328 25.19 -9.76 -14.74
CA VAL A 328 26.56 -9.34 -15.12
C VAL A 328 26.53 -8.00 -15.86
N GLU A 329 25.62 -7.80 -16.82
CA GLU A 329 25.46 -6.52 -17.51
C GLU A 329 25.06 -5.39 -16.55
N ALA A 330 24.18 -5.68 -15.59
CA ALA A 330 23.78 -4.70 -14.59
C ALA A 330 24.96 -4.28 -13.69
N ILE A 331 25.75 -5.24 -13.19
CA ILE A 331 26.94 -4.94 -12.39
C ILE A 331 27.92 -4.08 -13.19
N THR A 332 28.25 -4.48 -14.42
CA THR A 332 29.22 -3.75 -15.26
C THR A 332 28.76 -2.34 -15.63
N LYS A 333 27.44 -2.18 -15.86
CA LYS A 333 26.83 -0.89 -16.21
C LYS A 333 26.77 0.08 -15.00
N TYR A 334 26.35 -0.40 -13.83
CA TYR A 334 26.06 0.45 -12.67
C TYR A 334 27.14 0.46 -11.59
N ALA A 335 28.08 -0.49 -11.65
CA ALA A 335 29.28 -0.54 -10.81
C ALA A 335 30.55 -0.60 -11.68
N PRO A 336 30.89 0.50 -12.39
CA PRO A 336 32.03 0.53 -13.30
C PRO A 336 33.32 0.28 -12.51
N GLY A 337 34.07 -0.74 -12.91
CA GLY A 337 35.29 -1.22 -12.23
C GLY A 337 35.32 -2.74 -12.17
N TYR A 338 34.21 -3.40 -12.42
CA TYR A 338 34.15 -4.85 -12.60
C TYR A 338 34.15 -5.22 -14.09
N THR A 339 34.88 -6.27 -14.41
CA THR A 339 34.93 -6.85 -15.77
C THR A 339 34.21 -8.20 -15.77
N GLU A 340 33.68 -8.62 -16.93
CA GLU A 340 33.04 -9.94 -17.07
C GLU A 340 33.97 -11.08 -16.62
N ALA A 341 35.26 -10.99 -16.92
CA ALA A 341 36.26 -11.97 -16.52
C ALA A 341 36.41 -12.07 -14.99
N GLN A 342 36.34 -10.95 -14.27
CA GLN A 342 36.34 -10.93 -12.80
C GLN A 342 35.06 -11.51 -12.24
N LEU A 343 33.92 -11.21 -12.88
CA LEU A 343 32.61 -11.71 -12.44
C LEU A 343 32.42 -13.22 -12.74
N ALA A 344 33.26 -13.81 -13.60
CA ALA A 344 33.31 -15.24 -13.85
C ALA A 344 34.30 -15.98 -12.92
N ASP A 345 35.01 -15.30 -12.03
CA ASP A 345 36.00 -15.88 -11.10
C ASP A 345 35.38 -15.98 -9.70
N GLU A 346 35.11 -17.20 -9.25
CA GLU A 346 34.54 -17.49 -7.94
C GLU A 346 35.42 -16.95 -6.78
N ALA A 347 36.74 -17.11 -6.88
CA ALA A 347 37.65 -16.64 -5.83
C ALA A 347 37.63 -15.11 -5.75
N PHE A 348 37.56 -14.42 -6.87
CA PHE A 348 37.39 -12.97 -6.93
C PHE A 348 36.09 -12.55 -6.26
N LEU A 349 34.94 -13.17 -6.64
CA LEU A 349 33.62 -12.84 -6.09
C LEU A 349 33.58 -13.01 -4.56
N ARG A 350 34.05 -14.13 -4.06
CA ARG A 350 34.11 -14.37 -2.60
C ARG A 350 35.00 -13.36 -1.85
N ASN A 351 36.10 -12.93 -2.44
CA ASN A 351 36.97 -11.90 -1.85
C ASN A 351 36.34 -10.51 -1.93
N GLU A 352 35.59 -10.21 -3.00
CA GLU A 352 34.95 -8.94 -3.19
C GLU A 352 33.78 -8.75 -2.23
N LEU A 353 32.93 -9.78 -2.05
CA LEU A 353 31.78 -9.77 -1.14
C LEU A 353 32.19 -9.47 0.32
N LYS A 354 33.37 -9.92 0.76
CA LYS A 354 33.91 -9.57 2.09
C LYS A 354 34.05 -8.07 2.33
N LYS A 355 34.31 -7.27 1.28
CA LYS A 355 34.44 -5.81 1.39
C LYS A 355 33.12 -5.14 1.74
N PHE A 356 32.01 -5.80 1.42
CA PHE A 356 30.65 -5.35 1.73
C PHE A 356 30.11 -5.94 3.04
N GLY A 357 30.91 -6.76 3.73
CA GLY A 357 30.53 -7.40 4.98
C GLY A 357 29.72 -8.69 4.80
N VAL A 358 29.62 -9.19 3.58
CA VAL A 358 28.96 -10.48 3.29
C VAL A 358 29.94 -11.61 3.59
N ASP A 359 29.55 -12.51 4.51
CA ASP A 359 30.35 -13.71 4.82
C ASP A 359 30.13 -14.78 3.76
N ALA A 360 30.94 -14.74 2.70
CA ALA A 360 30.90 -15.68 1.60
C ALA A 360 31.25 -17.15 1.98
N TYR A 361 31.48 -17.42 3.26
CA TYR A 361 31.84 -18.74 3.80
C TYR A 361 30.92 -19.19 4.95
N ASP A 362 29.84 -18.51 5.20
CA ASP A 362 28.80 -18.97 6.11
C ASP A 362 28.12 -20.28 5.64
N ALA A 363 27.17 -20.79 6.42
CA ALA A 363 26.52 -22.06 6.13
C ALA A 363 25.77 -22.08 4.80
N VAL A 364 25.26 -20.93 4.33
CA VAL A 364 24.50 -20.78 3.08
C VAL A 364 25.46 -20.46 1.94
N MET A 365 26.22 -19.37 2.05
CA MET A 365 27.07 -18.86 0.97
C MET A 365 28.29 -19.76 0.67
N SER A 366 28.73 -20.61 1.61
CA SER A 366 29.81 -21.58 1.33
C SER A 366 29.45 -22.60 0.25
N ARG A 367 28.15 -22.85 0.03
CA ARG A 367 27.62 -23.77 -1.00
C ARG A 367 27.21 -23.05 -2.28
N ALA A 368 27.22 -21.73 -2.28
CA ALA A 368 26.82 -20.90 -3.40
C ALA A 368 27.77 -21.10 -4.59
N GLY A 369 27.23 -21.31 -5.76
CA GLY A 369 27.95 -21.28 -7.03
C GLY A 369 28.21 -19.85 -7.51
N ILE A 370 28.84 -19.72 -8.67
CA ILE A 370 29.18 -18.41 -9.26
C ILE A 370 27.95 -17.53 -9.45
N GLY A 371 26.81 -18.10 -9.86
CA GLY A 371 25.59 -17.34 -10.09
C GLY A 371 25.04 -16.69 -8.82
N ALA A 372 24.96 -17.42 -7.70
CA ALA A 372 24.52 -16.89 -6.43
C ALA A 372 25.49 -15.81 -5.88
N LEU A 373 26.80 -15.99 -6.09
CA LEU A 373 27.79 -14.97 -5.73
C LEU A 373 27.68 -13.70 -6.58
N GLN A 374 27.37 -13.85 -7.87
CA GLN A 374 27.08 -12.72 -8.76
C GLN A 374 25.82 -11.97 -8.31
N LEU A 375 24.78 -12.70 -7.94
CA LEU A 375 23.54 -12.10 -7.43
C LEU A 375 23.82 -11.30 -6.14
N ALA A 376 24.52 -11.88 -5.16
CA ALA A 376 24.91 -11.18 -3.94
C ALA A 376 25.74 -9.90 -4.24
N LEU A 377 26.66 -9.95 -5.20
CA LEU A 377 27.42 -8.77 -5.59
C LEU A 377 26.55 -7.72 -6.31
N PHE A 378 25.57 -8.14 -7.10
CA PHE A 378 24.60 -7.24 -7.72
C PHE A 378 23.78 -6.49 -6.67
N GLU A 379 23.26 -7.17 -5.67
CA GLU A 379 22.50 -6.59 -4.56
C GLU A 379 23.30 -5.50 -3.85
N GLU A 380 24.58 -5.74 -3.58
CA GLU A 380 25.45 -4.79 -2.89
C GLU A 380 25.93 -3.61 -3.76
N THR A 381 26.02 -3.78 -5.08
CA THR A 381 26.74 -2.81 -5.93
C THR A 381 25.87 -2.08 -6.95
N ALA A 382 24.86 -2.74 -7.52
CA ALA A 382 24.10 -2.25 -8.66
C ALA A 382 22.60 -2.02 -8.37
N GLU A 383 21.96 -2.86 -7.56
CA GLU A 383 20.51 -2.83 -7.32
C GLU A 383 19.99 -1.44 -6.94
N ALA A 384 20.56 -0.82 -5.92
CA ALA A 384 20.14 0.50 -5.43
C ALA A 384 20.31 1.62 -6.46
N LYS A 385 21.04 1.40 -7.55
CA LYS A 385 21.30 2.36 -8.63
C LYS A 385 20.34 2.23 -9.82
N LEU A 386 19.50 1.19 -9.83
CA LEU A 386 18.49 0.95 -10.87
C LEU A 386 17.34 1.94 -10.72
N TRP A 387 17.52 3.18 -11.19
CA TRP A 387 16.49 4.21 -11.10
C TRP A 387 15.35 3.98 -12.08
N ASN A 388 15.68 3.81 -13.36
CA ASN A 388 14.69 3.56 -14.39
C ASN A 388 14.17 2.13 -14.32
N PRO A 389 12.94 1.86 -14.79
CA PRO A 389 12.40 0.52 -14.84
C PRO A 389 13.33 -0.43 -15.59
N THR A 390 13.82 -1.45 -14.91
CA THR A 390 14.82 -2.39 -15.45
C THR A 390 14.45 -3.80 -15.03
N PHE A 391 14.24 -4.68 -15.99
CA PHE A 391 14.19 -6.11 -15.78
C PHE A 391 15.62 -6.65 -15.66
N ILE A 392 15.94 -7.29 -14.56
CA ILE A 392 17.11 -8.16 -14.44
C ILE A 392 16.65 -9.54 -14.82
N ILE A 393 17.32 -10.17 -15.78
CA ILE A 393 16.90 -11.41 -16.43
C ILE A 393 17.93 -12.51 -16.25
N ASP A 394 17.52 -13.75 -16.55
CA ASP A 394 18.40 -14.91 -16.64
C ASP A 394 19.07 -15.27 -15.30
N TYR A 395 18.26 -15.36 -14.25
CA TYR A 395 18.70 -15.71 -12.91
C TYR A 395 19.27 -17.12 -12.85
N PRO A 396 20.26 -17.38 -11.98
CA PRO A 396 20.85 -18.72 -11.82
C PRO A 396 19.82 -19.77 -11.34
N VAL A 397 19.96 -21.00 -11.81
CA VAL A 397 19.09 -22.13 -11.41
C VAL A 397 19.14 -22.34 -9.89
N GLU A 398 20.31 -22.22 -9.28
CA GLU A 398 20.52 -22.47 -7.85
C GLU A 398 19.72 -21.55 -6.91
N VAL A 399 19.36 -20.34 -7.37
CA VAL A 399 18.55 -19.37 -6.63
C VAL A 399 17.08 -19.27 -7.13
N SER A 400 16.67 -20.20 -7.99
CA SER A 400 15.38 -20.15 -8.67
C SER A 400 14.66 -21.51 -8.66
N PRO A 401 14.27 -22.03 -7.48
CA PRO A 401 13.81 -23.42 -7.34
C PRO A 401 12.49 -23.74 -8.04
N LEU A 402 11.68 -22.77 -8.41
CA LEU A 402 10.37 -22.94 -9.06
C LEU A 402 10.36 -22.51 -10.53
N ALA A 403 11.46 -21.92 -11.00
CA ALA A 403 11.58 -21.43 -12.37
C ALA A 403 12.14 -22.50 -13.33
N ARG A 404 11.63 -22.52 -14.55
CA ARG A 404 12.13 -23.39 -15.62
C ARG A 404 13.57 -23.02 -15.97
N ALA A 405 14.45 -24.03 -16.09
CA ALA A 405 15.77 -23.84 -16.65
C ALA A 405 15.70 -23.47 -18.14
N SER A 406 16.63 -22.65 -18.61
CA SER A 406 16.75 -22.32 -20.04
C SER A 406 17.11 -23.57 -20.87
N ASP A 407 16.39 -23.80 -21.95
CA ASP A 407 16.68 -24.90 -22.89
C ASP A 407 17.95 -24.62 -23.71
N THR A 408 18.43 -23.40 -23.77
CA THR A 408 19.53 -22.96 -24.66
C THR A 408 20.78 -22.53 -23.94
N VAL A 409 20.68 -22.01 -22.72
CA VAL A 409 21.82 -21.54 -21.95
C VAL A 409 21.91 -22.31 -20.63
N PRO A 410 22.92 -23.12 -20.42
CA PRO A 410 23.06 -23.91 -19.21
C PRO A 410 23.27 -23.02 -17.98
N GLY A 411 22.70 -23.43 -16.83
CA GLY A 411 22.93 -22.81 -15.52
C GLY A 411 22.04 -21.61 -15.21
N ILE A 412 21.23 -21.14 -16.16
CA ILE A 412 20.27 -20.06 -15.94
C ILE A 412 18.82 -20.53 -16.06
N THR A 413 17.91 -19.73 -15.51
CA THR A 413 16.46 -19.93 -15.63
C THR A 413 15.85 -18.82 -16.47
N GLU A 414 14.68 -19.07 -17.02
CA GLU A 414 13.81 -18.07 -17.66
C GLU A 414 13.07 -17.25 -16.59
N ARG A 415 13.83 -16.45 -15.83
CA ARG A 415 13.32 -15.62 -14.69
C ARG A 415 13.77 -14.18 -14.85
N PHE A 416 12.91 -13.29 -14.40
CA PHE A 416 13.23 -11.87 -14.24
C PHE A 416 12.79 -11.33 -12.87
N GLU A 417 13.46 -10.29 -12.44
CA GLU A 417 12.95 -9.37 -11.43
C GLU A 417 12.92 -7.96 -12.00
N LEU A 418 11.85 -7.22 -11.72
CA LEU A 418 11.69 -5.83 -12.16
C LEU A 418 12.06 -4.88 -11.02
N PHE A 419 13.05 -4.04 -11.26
CA PHE A 419 13.48 -2.98 -10.36
C PHE A 419 13.05 -1.61 -10.89
N ILE A 420 12.53 -0.78 -9.98
CA ILE A 420 12.22 0.64 -10.24
C ILE A 420 12.65 1.44 -9.01
N THR A 421 13.43 2.49 -9.21
CA THR A 421 14.00 3.33 -8.15
C THR A 421 14.79 2.54 -7.07
N GLY A 422 15.56 1.53 -7.52
CA GLY A 422 16.36 0.66 -6.65
C GLY A 422 15.53 -0.24 -5.75
N ARG A 423 14.33 -0.63 -6.20
CA ARG A 423 13.42 -1.51 -5.45
C ARG A 423 12.82 -2.54 -6.39
N GLU A 424 12.82 -3.79 -5.98
CA GLU A 424 12.07 -4.86 -6.63
C GLU A 424 10.57 -4.56 -6.56
N ILE A 425 9.91 -4.54 -7.72
CA ILE A 425 8.46 -4.32 -7.88
C ILE A 425 7.76 -5.61 -8.27
N ALA A 426 8.40 -6.44 -9.09
CA ALA A 426 7.83 -7.69 -9.58
C ALA A 426 8.92 -8.76 -9.77
N ASN A 427 8.50 -10.02 -9.64
CA ASN A 427 9.31 -11.22 -9.92
C ASN A 427 8.47 -12.17 -10.74
N GLY A 428 9.00 -12.70 -11.84
CA GLY A 428 8.27 -13.61 -12.71
C GLY A 428 9.17 -14.52 -13.50
N PHE A 429 8.62 -15.66 -13.92
CA PHE A 429 9.38 -16.67 -14.64
C PHE A 429 8.49 -17.59 -15.49
N SER A 430 9.11 -18.25 -16.46
CA SER A 430 8.52 -19.44 -17.05
C SER A 430 8.49 -20.55 -16.00
N GLU A 431 7.33 -21.17 -15.81
CA GLU A 431 7.10 -22.10 -14.71
C GLU A 431 7.79 -23.44 -14.95
N LEU A 432 8.44 -23.97 -13.93
CA LEU A 432 8.91 -25.34 -13.93
C LEU A 432 7.69 -26.28 -13.89
N ASN A 433 7.50 -27.06 -14.94
CA ASN A 433 6.36 -27.98 -15.09
C ASN A 433 6.78 -29.45 -15.22
N ASP A 434 8.08 -29.76 -15.07
CA ASP A 434 8.61 -31.12 -14.95
C ASP A 434 8.52 -31.60 -13.50
N PRO A 435 7.68 -32.60 -13.17
CA PRO A 435 7.52 -33.07 -11.79
C PRO A 435 8.80 -33.69 -11.21
N GLU A 436 9.65 -34.33 -12.03
CA GLU A 436 10.88 -35.00 -11.57
C GLU A 436 11.95 -33.94 -11.22
N ASP A 437 12.14 -32.93 -12.08
CA ASP A 437 13.05 -31.80 -11.79
C ASP A 437 12.54 -31.00 -10.57
N GLN A 438 11.25 -30.72 -10.47
CA GLN A 438 10.67 -30.02 -9.32
C GLN A 438 10.88 -30.79 -8.02
N ALA A 439 10.69 -32.12 -8.03
CA ALA A 439 10.93 -32.97 -6.86
C ALA A 439 12.41 -32.92 -6.44
N ALA A 440 13.34 -32.99 -7.39
CA ALA A 440 14.77 -32.89 -7.13
C ALA A 440 15.14 -31.51 -6.50
N ARG A 441 14.57 -30.43 -7.00
CA ARG A 441 14.81 -29.09 -6.45
C ARG A 441 14.21 -28.92 -5.06
N PHE A 442 13.04 -29.46 -4.77
CA PHE A 442 12.48 -29.46 -3.41
C PHE A 442 13.35 -30.26 -2.43
N LEU A 443 13.91 -31.41 -2.85
CA LEU A 443 14.85 -32.15 -2.00
C LEU A 443 16.09 -31.34 -1.69
N ALA A 444 16.67 -30.63 -2.66
CA ALA A 444 17.80 -29.74 -2.45
C ALA A 444 17.47 -28.59 -1.47
N GLN A 445 16.24 -28.05 -1.52
CA GLN A 445 15.76 -27.05 -0.57
C GLN A 445 15.64 -27.62 0.85
N VAL A 446 15.13 -28.86 1.02
CA VAL A 446 15.08 -29.53 2.33
C VAL A 446 16.49 -29.75 2.88
N GLU A 447 17.46 -30.17 2.06
CA GLU A 447 18.86 -30.30 2.47
C GLU A 447 19.48 -28.97 2.91
N ALA A 448 19.15 -27.86 2.22
CA ALA A 448 19.59 -26.53 2.61
C ALA A 448 18.97 -26.13 3.97
N LYS A 449 17.69 -26.44 4.17
CA LYS A 449 16.98 -26.18 5.43
C LYS A 449 17.59 -26.96 6.60
N ASP A 450 17.88 -28.24 6.41
CA ASP A 450 18.54 -29.09 7.40
C ASP A 450 19.97 -28.61 7.73
N ALA A 451 20.60 -27.92 6.79
CA ALA A 451 21.89 -27.27 6.95
C ALA A 451 21.86 -25.88 7.59
N GLY A 452 20.67 -25.37 7.94
CA GLY A 452 20.47 -24.11 8.68
C GLY A 452 19.88 -22.95 7.89
N ASP A 453 19.48 -23.15 6.65
CA ASP A 453 18.73 -22.14 5.88
C ASP A 453 17.26 -22.14 6.32
N GLU A 454 16.89 -21.22 7.22
CA GLU A 454 15.53 -21.11 7.76
C GLU A 454 14.50 -20.67 6.70
N GLU A 455 14.94 -20.08 5.58
CA GLU A 455 14.09 -19.57 4.50
C GLU A 455 13.84 -20.59 3.39
N ALA A 456 14.63 -21.68 3.36
CA ALA A 456 14.49 -22.73 2.37
C ALA A 456 13.11 -23.40 2.42
N MET A 457 12.62 -23.83 1.25
CA MET A 457 11.28 -24.38 1.08
C MET A 457 11.12 -25.79 1.68
N PHE A 458 9.88 -26.15 1.97
CA PHE A 458 9.49 -27.51 2.36
C PHE A 458 9.18 -28.34 1.13
N TYR A 459 9.22 -29.68 1.28
CA TYR A 459 8.77 -30.60 0.24
C TYR A 459 7.24 -30.72 0.24
N ASP A 460 6.60 -30.30 -0.84
CA ASP A 460 5.14 -30.43 -1.03
C ASP A 460 4.84 -31.61 -1.99
N ALA A 461 4.58 -32.78 -1.40
CA ALA A 461 4.27 -33.99 -2.15
C ALA A 461 2.95 -33.91 -2.94
N ASP A 462 1.98 -33.13 -2.46
CA ASP A 462 0.72 -32.92 -3.15
C ASP A 462 0.89 -32.03 -4.38
N TYR A 463 1.77 -31.02 -4.31
CA TYR A 463 2.12 -30.22 -5.47
C TYR A 463 2.84 -31.04 -6.54
N ILE A 464 3.80 -31.92 -6.16
CA ILE A 464 4.43 -32.82 -7.11
C ILE A 464 3.39 -33.71 -7.79
N ARG A 465 2.49 -34.32 -7.04
CA ARG A 465 1.36 -35.11 -7.57
C ARG A 465 0.48 -34.29 -8.53
N ALA A 466 0.24 -33.02 -8.24
CA ALA A 466 -0.48 -32.14 -9.15
C ALA A 466 0.26 -31.98 -10.50
N LEU A 467 1.57 -31.76 -10.46
CA LEU A 467 2.40 -31.68 -11.69
C LEU A 467 2.41 -32.98 -12.50
N GLU A 468 2.32 -34.15 -11.84
CA GLU A 468 2.22 -35.43 -12.49
C GLU A 468 0.95 -35.62 -13.35
N TYR A 469 -0.11 -34.87 -13.07
CA TYR A 469 -1.29 -34.79 -13.94
C TYR A 469 -1.06 -33.95 -15.21
N GLY A 470 0.05 -33.21 -15.26
CA GLY A 470 0.44 -32.36 -16.38
C GLY A 470 0.03 -30.90 -16.19
N MET A 471 1.02 -30.02 -16.02
CA MET A 471 0.82 -28.57 -16.08
C MET A 471 1.23 -28.09 -17.48
N PRO A 472 0.38 -27.32 -18.20
CA PRO A 472 0.78 -26.76 -19.47
C PRO A 472 1.98 -25.81 -19.28
N PRO A 473 2.80 -25.56 -20.33
CA PRO A 473 3.76 -24.46 -20.27
C PRO A 473 3.07 -23.20 -19.83
N ALA A 474 3.58 -22.54 -18.81
CA ALA A 474 2.95 -21.36 -18.22
C ALA A 474 3.98 -20.34 -17.77
N GLY A 475 3.59 -19.09 -17.71
CA GLY A 475 4.34 -18.03 -17.06
C GLY A 475 3.59 -17.52 -15.84
N GLY A 476 4.31 -17.24 -14.76
CA GLY A 476 3.78 -16.66 -13.54
C GLY A 476 4.55 -15.43 -13.08
N CYS A 477 3.86 -14.49 -12.46
CA CYS A 477 4.47 -13.26 -11.96
C CYS A 477 3.79 -12.76 -10.69
N GLY A 478 4.60 -12.39 -9.71
CA GLY A 478 4.19 -11.68 -8.49
C GLY A 478 4.52 -10.20 -8.58
N ILE A 479 3.57 -9.33 -8.20
CA ILE A 479 3.75 -7.88 -8.14
C ILE A 479 3.44 -7.40 -6.73
N GLY A 480 4.40 -6.69 -6.11
CA GLY A 480 4.24 -6.07 -4.80
C GLY A 480 3.34 -4.85 -4.86
N ILE A 481 2.06 -4.98 -4.49
CA ILE A 481 1.08 -3.89 -4.54
C ILE A 481 1.48 -2.72 -3.64
N ASP A 482 1.97 -3.00 -2.44
CA ASP A 482 2.40 -1.94 -1.53
C ASP A 482 3.57 -1.14 -2.10
N ARG A 483 4.57 -1.81 -2.69
CA ARG A 483 5.72 -1.17 -3.34
C ARG A 483 5.29 -0.35 -4.58
N LEU A 484 4.36 -0.88 -5.39
CA LEU A 484 3.79 -0.13 -6.50
C LEU A 484 3.07 1.13 -6.03
N VAL A 485 2.27 1.05 -4.98
CA VAL A 485 1.58 2.23 -4.43
C VAL A 485 2.56 3.24 -3.84
N MET A 486 3.64 2.79 -3.18
CA MET A 486 4.72 3.69 -2.74
C MET A 486 5.30 4.50 -3.91
N LEU A 487 5.52 3.83 -5.05
CA LEU A 487 6.00 4.47 -6.27
C LEU A 487 5.01 5.52 -6.80
N LEU A 488 3.73 5.14 -6.93
CA LEU A 488 2.67 5.99 -7.47
C LEU A 488 2.32 7.21 -6.59
N THR A 489 2.65 7.17 -5.30
CA THR A 489 2.29 8.20 -4.31
C THR A 489 3.49 8.92 -3.71
N ASP A 490 4.69 8.70 -4.27
CA ASP A 490 5.96 9.23 -3.73
C ASP A 490 6.14 8.99 -2.23
N SER A 491 5.72 7.81 -1.78
CA SER A 491 5.80 7.44 -0.36
C SER A 491 7.13 6.77 -0.04
N PRO A 492 7.93 7.29 0.91
CA PRO A 492 9.25 6.75 1.22
C PRO A 492 9.21 5.43 1.99
N SER A 493 8.13 5.16 2.70
CA SER A 493 7.98 3.98 3.57
C SER A 493 6.71 3.19 3.26
N ILE A 494 6.80 1.86 3.36
CA ILE A 494 5.64 0.96 3.25
C ILE A 494 4.55 1.30 4.28
N ARG A 495 4.91 1.87 5.45
CA ARG A 495 3.98 2.30 6.48
C ARG A 495 3.08 3.47 6.03
N ASP A 496 3.53 4.26 5.06
CA ASP A 496 2.74 5.37 4.52
C ASP A 496 1.57 4.88 3.68
N VAL A 497 1.72 3.73 3.03
CA VAL A 497 0.72 3.12 2.14
C VAL A 497 -0.10 2.00 2.78
N LEU A 498 0.17 1.66 4.03
CA LEU A 498 -0.62 0.75 4.86
C LEU A 498 -1.49 1.57 5.82
N LEU A 499 -2.79 1.25 5.91
CA LEU A 499 -3.69 1.94 6.83
C LEU A 499 -3.25 1.74 8.29
N PHE A 500 -2.95 0.51 8.66
CA PHE A 500 -2.52 0.14 10.00
C PHE A 500 -1.26 -0.76 9.91
N PRO A 501 -0.07 -0.17 9.82
CA PRO A 501 1.17 -0.94 9.77
C PRO A 501 1.49 -1.58 11.12
N HIS A 502 2.25 -2.67 11.10
CA HIS A 502 2.78 -3.27 12.31
C HIS A 502 3.83 -2.36 12.96
N LEU A 503 3.65 -2.12 14.26
CA LEU A 503 4.53 -1.27 15.07
C LEU A 503 4.90 -2.01 16.36
N ARG A 504 6.05 -1.68 16.93
CA ARG A 504 6.41 -2.15 18.28
C ARG A 504 5.37 -1.64 19.29
N LYS A 505 5.15 -2.38 20.37
CA LYS A 505 4.33 -1.90 21.48
C LYS A 505 4.89 -0.58 22.01
N GLU A 506 4.00 0.33 22.40
CA GLU A 506 4.38 1.50 23.19
C GLU A 506 5.00 1.00 24.49
N GLY A 507 6.20 1.47 24.81
CA GLY A 507 6.92 1.13 26.05
C GLY A 507 6.26 1.71 27.29
#